data_42382421588ef12df3d4879eaeb6ea84
#
_entry.id   42382421588ef12df3d4879eaeb6ea84
#
_cell.length_a   1.000
_cell.length_b   1.000
_cell.length_c   1.000
_cell.angle_alpha   90.00
_cell.angle_beta   90.00
_cell.angle_gamma   90.00
#
_symmetry.space_group_name_H-M   'P 1'
#
loop_
_entity.id
_entity.type
_entity.pdbx_description
1 polymer ?
#
loop_
_entity_poly.entity_id
_entity_poly.type
_entity_poly.pdbx_seq_one_letter_code
_entity_poly.pdbx_strand_id
1 'polypeptide(L)'
;MDANICRNVTAERLKRVCNGYTKPNGESVEGLGGGFRYCELGEPLFAADGSIRKEISFSDLARHVFFTETGEPLPSDVTGKSPFIGATKGTAVYLLYNGILGDKAPRGGNVLTSEVLTMLPPHYGPRVVYGTACRLSPNRLKREGIFFRQIPYEIRTN
;
A
#
# COMPACT_ATOMS: atom_id res chain seq x y z
N MET A 1 15.82 19.64 5.83
CA MET A 1 14.53 20.04 6.45
C MET A 1 14.60 19.62 7.91
N ASP A 2 14.29 20.51 8.86
CA ASP A 2 14.36 20.19 10.30
C ASP A 2 13.08 19.44 10.72
N ALA A 3 13.23 18.17 11.09
CA ALA A 3 12.12 17.31 11.49
C ALA A 3 11.37 17.84 12.74
N ASN A 4 12.07 18.52 13.65
CA ASN A 4 11.46 19.11 14.85
C ASN A 4 10.53 20.26 14.49
N ILE A 5 10.91 21.12 13.55
CA ILE A 5 10.05 22.21 13.07
C ILE A 5 8.84 21.64 12.34
N CYS A 6 9.02 20.63 11.51
CA CYS A 6 7.91 19.99 10.81
C CYS A 6 6.87 19.40 11.78
N ARG A 7 7.33 18.66 12.79
CA ARG A 7 6.46 17.99 13.76
C ARG A 7 5.83 18.97 14.75
N ASN A 8 6.64 19.84 15.35
CA ASN A 8 6.20 20.64 16.51
C ASN A 8 5.61 22.00 16.11
N VAL A 9 5.89 22.49 14.91
CA VAL A 9 5.37 23.78 14.45
C VAL A 9 4.40 23.61 13.28
N THR A 10 4.85 23.00 12.19
CA THR A 10 4.05 22.92 10.95
C THR A 10 2.81 22.05 11.14
N ALA A 11 2.96 20.84 11.68
CA ALA A 11 1.84 19.94 11.92
C ALA A 11 0.84 20.53 12.94
N GLU A 12 1.32 21.19 13.98
CA GLU A 12 0.45 21.84 14.96
C GLU A 12 -0.32 23.04 14.38
N ARG A 13 0.31 23.81 13.50
CA ARG A 13 -0.38 24.90 12.77
C ARG A 13 -1.48 24.35 11.86
N LEU A 14 -1.20 23.28 11.13
CA LEU A 14 -2.20 22.64 10.26
C LEU A 14 -3.37 22.05 11.06
N LYS A 15 -3.12 21.43 12.22
CA LYS A 15 -4.18 20.98 13.13
C LYS A 15 -5.08 22.12 13.56
N ARG A 16 -4.50 23.28 13.94
CA ARG A 16 -5.27 24.46 14.32
C ARG A 16 -6.10 25.03 13.18
N VAL A 17 -5.56 25.01 11.96
CA VAL A 17 -6.33 25.42 10.76
C VAL A 17 -7.51 24.50 10.53
N CYS A 18 -7.34 23.19 10.65
CA CYS A 18 -8.43 22.22 10.45
C CYS A 18 -9.48 22.26 11.56
N ASN A 19 -9.02 22.28 12.82
CA ASN A 19 -9.89 22.06 13.99
C ASN A 19 -10.33 23.35 14.70
N GLY A 20 -9.73 24.48 14.37
CA GLY A 20 -9.87 25.71 15.14
C GLY A 20 -8.97 25.72 16.39
N TYR A 21 -8.96 26.82 17.10
CA TYR A 21 -8.20 27.00 18.35
C TYR A 21 -8.71 28.17 19.16
N THR A 22 -8.35 28.23 20.43
CA THR A 22 -8.64 29.38 21.30
C THR A 22 -7.40 30.26 21.40
N LYS A 23 -7.57 31.55 21.16
CA LYS A 23 -6.51 32.55 21.32
C LYS A 23 -6.21 32.80 22.81
N PRO A 24 -5.04 33.36 23.16
CA PRO A 24 -4.69 33.67 24.54
C PRO A 24 -5.69 34.63 25.22
N ASN A 25 -6.40 35.45 24.46
CA ASN A 25 -7.44 36.38 24.96
C ASN A 25 -8.81 35.71 25.19
N GLY A 26 -8.91 34.38 25.04
CA GLY A 26 -10.14 33.61 25.21
C GLY A 26 -11.05 33.57 23.99
N GLU A 27 -10.72 34.26 22.90
CA GLU A 27 -11.49 34.22 21.65
C GLU A 27 -11.32 32.90 20.92
N SER A 28 -12.43 32.28 20.52
CA SER A 28 -12.42 31.05 19.73
C SER A 28 -12.31 31.37 18.24
N VAL A 29 -11.42 30.68 17.55
CA VAL A 29 -11.29 30.70 16.09
C VAL A 29 -11.79 29.37 15.55
N GLU A 30 -12.82 29.42 14.72
CA GLU A 30 -13.39 28.23 14.09
C GLU A 30 -12.43 27.63 13.09
N GLY A 31 -12.37 26.28 13.02
CA GLY A 31 -11.57 25.55 12.04
C GLY A 31 -12.21 25.57 10.66
N LEU A 32 -11.38 25.48 9.63
CA LEU A 32 -11.83 25.37 8.23
C LEU A 32 -12.36 23.98 7.89
N GLY A 33 -12.26 23.01 8.80
CA GLY A 33 -12.58 21.62 8.54
C GLY A 33 -11.50 20.90 7.72
N GLY A 34 -11.83 19.69 7.25
CA GLY A 34 -10.92 18.85 6.50
C GLY A 34 -9.88 18.16 7.39
N GLY A 35 -8.78 17.72 6.80
CA GLY A 35 -7.70 17.03 7.49
C GLY A 35 -6.41 17.02 6.65
N PHE A 36 -5.32 16.59 7.28
CA PHE A 36 -4.04 16.40 6.59
C PHE A 36 -3.34 15.16 7.13
N ARG A 37 -2.34 14.68 6.38
CA ARG A 37 -1.45 13.62 6.83
C ARG A 37 -0.06 14.18 7.06
N TYR A 38 0.48 13.89 8.23
CA TYR A 38 1.88 14.11 8.51
C TYR A 38 2.63 12.81 8.22
N CYS A 39 3.59 12.87 7.29
CA CYS A 39 4.39 11.71 6.91
C CYS A 39 5.85 11.96 7.21
N GLU A 40 6.55 10.94 7.69
CA GLU A 40 7.99 10.91 7.86
C GLU A 40 8.59 9.91 6.86
N LEU A 41 9.81 10.19 6.39
CA LEU A 41 10.55 9.22 5.58
C LEU A 41 10.95 8.04 6.48
N GLY A 42 10.53 6.84 6.09
CA GLY A 42 10.96 5.60 6.70
C GLY A 42 12.23 5.04 6.05
N GLU A 43 12.59 3.82 6.42
CA GLU A 43 13.68 3.10 5.77
C GLU A 43 13.36 2.85 4.29
N PRO A 44 14.36 2.91 3.40
CA PRO A 44 14.18 2.60 1.98
C PRO A 44 13.63 1.17 1.79
N LEU A 45 12.61 1.00 0.95
CA LEU A 45 12.06 -0.31 0.64
C LEU A 45 12.96 -1.12 -0.29
N PHE A 46 13.72 -0.43 -1.14
CA PHE A 46 14.57 -1.04 -2.16
C PHE A 46 16.04 -0.85 -1.84
N ALA A 47 16.84 -1.86 -2.17
CA ALA A 47 18.29 -1.76 -2.20
C ALA A 47 18.75 -1.02 -3.45
N ALA A 48 20.05 -0.67 -3.52
CA ALA A 48 20.62 0.07 -4.64
C ALA A 48 20.54 -0.68 -5.99
N ASP A 49 20.41 -2.02 -5.94
CA ASP A 49 20.22 -2.89 -7.12
C ASP A 49 18.73 -3.02 -7.55
N GLY A 50 17.81 -2.30 -6.88
CA GLY A 50 16.37 -2.33 -7.13
C GLY A 50 15.64 -3.52 -6.51
N SER A 51 16.33 -4.42 -5.80
CA SER A 51 15.69 -5.53 -5.08
C SER A 51 14.97 -5.03 -3.82
N ILE A 52 13.93 -5.75 -3.40
CA ILE A 52 13.28 -5.47 -2.11
C ILE A 52 14.20 -5.91 -0.98
N ARG A 53 14.46 -5.02 -0.02
CA ARG A 53 15.28 -5.34 1.16
C ARG A 53 14.63 -6.44 1.98
N LYS A 54 15.44 -7.36 2.51
CA LYS A 54 14.97 -8.57 3.24
C LYS A 54 14.22 -8.24 4.54
N GLU A 55 14.52 -7.09 5.14
CA GLU A 55 13.93 -6.60 6.38
C GLU A 55 12.55 -5.99 6.21
N ILE A 56 12.12 -5.76 4.95
CA ILE A 56 10.84 -5.10 4.66
C ILE A 56 9.68 -6.03 5.01
N SER A 57 8.82 -5.54 5.88
CA SER A 57 7.61 -6.26 6.27
C SER A 57 6.58 -6.28 5.14
N PHE A 58 5.67 -7.27 5.21
CA PHE A 58 4.52 -7.30 4.29
C PHE A 58 3.70 -6.00 4.37
N SER A 59 3.51 -5.47 5.58
CA SER A 59 2.73 -4.25 5.81
C SER A 59 3.35 -3.02 5.13
N ASP A 60 4.68 -2.86 5.20
CA ASP A 60 5.37 -1.71 4.61
C ASP A 60 5.31 -1.77 3.08
N LEU A 61 5.56 -2.96 2.51
CA LEU A 61 5.44 -3.15 1.07
C LEU A 61 3.99 -2.97 0.59
N ALA A 62 3.00 -3.46 1.35
CA ALA A 62 1.59 -3.31 1.03
C ALA A 62 1.15 -1.85 1.00
N ARG A 63 1.60 -1.03 1.96
CA ARG A 63 1.33 0.43 1.98
C ARG A 63 1.87 1.10 0.72
N HIS A 64 3.10 0.78 0.34
CA HIS A 64 3.74 1.34 -0.84
C HIS A 64 3.02 0.89 -2.13
N VAL A 65 2.78 -0.40 -2.29
CA VAL A 65 2.10 -0.98 -3.46
C VAL A 65 0.70 -0.40 -3.62
N PHE A 66 -0.08 -0.34 -2.53
CA PHE A 66 -1.44 0.19 -2.59
C PHE A 66 -1.45 1.67 -2.98
N PHE A 67 -0.59 2.49 -2.36
CA PHE A 67 -0.49 3.90 -2.70
C PHE A 67 -0.04 4.12 -4.15
N THR A 68 0.95 3.36 -4.61
CA THR A 68 1.48 3.47 -5.99
C THR A 68 0.44 3.10 -7.03
N GLU A 69 -0.37 2.07 -6.77
CA GLU A 69 -1.40 1.62 -7.70
C GLU A 69 -2.64 2.52 -7.70
N THR A 70 -3.01 3.07 -6.55
CA THR A 70 -4.30 3.75 -6.37
C THR A 70 -4.20 5.26 -6.19
N GLY A 71 -3.05 5.78 -5.79
CA GLY A 71 -2.88 7.16 -5.33
C GLY A 71 -3.50 7.42 -3.95
N GLU A 72 -4.08 6.40 -3.32
CA GLU A 72 -4.77 6.49 -2.05
C GLU A 72 -3.99 5.73 -0.96
N PRO A 73 -4.02 6.19 0.27
CA PRO A 73 -3.39 5.45 1.36
C PRO A 73 -4.15 4.15 1.65
N LEU A 74 -3.44 3.16 2.15
CA LEU A 74 -4.03 1.90 2.58
C LEU A 74 -5.15 2.16 3.61
N PRO A 75 -6.39 1.67 3.38
CA PRO A 75 -7.55 2.03 4.20
C PRO A 75 -7.49 1.48 5.63
N SER A 76 -6.75 0.40 5.84
CA SER A 76 -6.58 -0.23 7.15
C SER A 76 -5.21 -0.91 7.24
N ASP A 77 -4.74 -1.16 8.46
CA ASP A 77 -3.51 -1.92 8.64
C ASP A 77 -3.69 -3.37 8.19
N VAL A 78 -2.77 -3.83 7.35
CA VAL A 78 -2.72 -5.21 6.88
C VAL A 78 -1.77 -6.02 7.74
N THR A 79 -2.26 -7.16 8.22
CA THR A 79 -1.52 -8.01 9.16
C THR A 79 -0.62 -9.05 8.48
N GLY A 80 -0.62 -9.12 7.15
CA GLY A 80 0.11 -10.16 6.42
C GLY A 80 -0.51 -11.56 6.53
N LYS A 81 -1.77 -11.66 6.93
CA LYS A 81 -2.52 -12.94 6.98
C LYS A 81 -3.31 -13.22 5.71
N SER A 82 -3.49 -12.23 4.87
CA SER A 82 -4.22 -12.33 3.61
C SER A 82 -3.46 -11.60 2.50
N PRO A 83 -3.42 -12.14 1.27
CA PRO A 83 -2.87 -11.43 0.13
C PRO A 83 -3.70 -10.22 -0.30
N PHE A 84 -4.96 -10.12 0.07
CA PHE A 84 -5.80 -8.95 -0.19
C PHE A 84 -5.35 -7.78 0.70
N ILE A 85 -4.96 -6.67 0.08
CA ILE A 85 -4.47 -5.49 0.81
C ILE A 85 -5.45 -4.32 0.81
N GLY A 86 -6.41 -4.30 -0.10
CA GLY A 86 -7.45 -3.27 -0.14
C GLY A 86 -8.14 -3.20 -1.49
N ALA A 87 -9.18 -2.36 -1.56
CA ALA A 87 -9.88 -2.06 -2.80
C ALA A 87 -10.26 -0.58 -2.84
N THR A 88 -10.21 0.01 -4.04
CA THR A 88 -10.68 1.37 -4.30
C THR A 88 -11.28 1.45 -5.70
N LYS A 89 -12.30 2.28 -5.87
CA LYS A 89 -12.99 2.50 -7.15
C LYS A 89 -13.40 1.20 -7.88
N GLY A 90 -13.78 0.17 -7.10
CA GLY A 90 -14.19 -1.14 -7.64
C GLY A 90 -13.05 -2.07 -8.03
N THR A 91 -11.79 -1.67 -7.87
CA THR A 91 -10.60 -2.49 -8.16
C THR A 91 -9.96 -2.97 -6.87
N ALA A 92 -9.72 -4.28 -6.76
CA ALA A 92 -9.03 -4.88 -5.62
C ALA A 92 -7.53 -5.04 -5.91
N VAL A 93 -6.71 -4.84 -4.89
CA VAL A 93 -5.25 -5.01 -4.94
C VAL A 93 -4.84 -6.16 -4.04
N TYR A 94 -4.02 -7.04 -4.59
CA TYR A 94 -3.48 -8.23 -3.92
C TYR A 94 -1.96 -8.21 -3.99
N LEU A 95 -1.31 -8.65 -2.92
CA LEU A 95 0.14 -8.75 -2.82
C LEU A 95 0.55 -10.18 -2.44
N LEU A 96 1.21 -10.86 -3.35
CA LEU A 96 1.86 -12.15 -3.13
C LEU A 96 3.31 -11.89 -2.73
N TYR A 97 3.59 -11.85 -1.44
CA TYR A 97 4.91 -11.52 -0.92
C TYR A 97 5.20 -12.30 0.36
N ASN A 98 6.46 -12.68 0.54
CA ASN A 98 6.99 -13.30 1.77
C ASN A 98 6.23 -14.56 2.24
N GLY A 99 5.76 -15.37 1.29
CA GLY A 99 5.08 -16.64 1.58
C GLY A 99 3.74 -16.50 2.27
N ILE A 100 2.99 -15.44 1.97
CA ILE A 100 1.70 -15.12 2.61
C ILE A 100 0.66 -16.25 2.53
N LEU A 101 0.75 -17.12 1.52
CA LEU A 101 -0.10 -18.29 1.35
C LEU A 101 0.54 -19.58 1.88
N GLY A 102 1.54 -19.45 2.76
CA GLY A 102 2.20 -20.58 3.41
C GLY A 102 3.38 -21.19 2.63
N ASP A 103 3.48 -20.96 1.34
CA ASP A 103 4.61 -21.41 0.53
C ASP A 103 5.71 -20.34 0.46
N LYS A 104 6.83 -20.62 1.13
CA LYS A 104 8.03 -19.75 1.15
C LYS A 104 9.08 -20.16 0.12
N ALA A 105 8.81 -21.16 -0.71
CA ALA A 105 9.75 -21.59 -1.74
C ALA A 105 10.00 -20.45 -2.75
N PRO A 106 11.23 -20.29 -3.27
CA PRO A 106 11.57 -19.25 -4.25
C PRO A 106 10.73 -19.30 -5.54
N ARG A 107 10.12 -20.45 -5.82
CA ARG A 107 9.25 -20.69 -6.99
C ARG A 107 7.78 -20.93 -6.64
N GLY A 108 7.40 -20.79 -5.37
CA GLY A 108 6.08 -21.11 -4.84
C GLY A 108 5.20 -19.87 -4.55
N GLY A 109 4.85 -19.65 -3.32
CA GLY A 109 3.79 -18.77 -2.84
C GLY A 109 3.72 -17.32 -3.32
N ASN A 110 4.74 -16.83 -4.00
CA ASN A 110 4.74 -15.50 -4.61
C ASN A 110 4.44 -15.54 -6.12
N VAL A 111 4.09 -16.69 -6.66
CA VAL A 111 3.79 -16.91 -8.08
C VAL A 111 2.28 -17.07 -8.26
N LEU A 112 1.68 -16.27 -9.14
CA LEU A 112 0.27 -16.41 -9.48
C LEU A 112 0.05 -17.64 -10.36
N THR A 113 -0.47 -18.71 -9.77
CA THR A 113 -0.88 -19.96 -10.43
C THR A 113 -2.40 -20.10 -10.41
N SER A 114 -2.93 -21.14 -11.07
CA SER A 114 -4.35 -21.47 -11.00
C SER A 114 -4.81 -21.81 -9.58
N GLU A 115 -3.99 -22.51 -8.81
CA GLU A 115 -4.27 -22.86 -7.41
C GLU A 115 -4.27 -21.61 -6.53
N VAL A 116 -3.24 -20.78 -6.64
CA VAL A 116 -3.15 -19.52 -5.91
C VAL A 116 -4.35 -18.62 -6.23
N LEU A 117 -4.79 -18.57 -7.49
CA LEU A 117 -5.95 -17.78 -7.87
C LEU A 117 -7.24 -18.21 -7.13
N THR A 118 -7.42 -19.52 -6.90
CA THR A 118 -8.60 -20.03 -6.15
C THR A 118 -8.53 -19.73 -4.65
N MET A 119 -7.34 -19.50 -4.12
CA MET A 119 -7.11 -19.14 -2.70
C MET A 119 -7.24 -17.64 -2.43
N LEU A 120 -7.25 -16.81 -3.47
CA LEU A 120 -7.42 -15.36 -3.28
C LEU A 120 -8.82 -15.05 -2.77
N PRO A 121 -8.96 -14.15 -1.78
CA PRO A 121 -10.26 -13.64 -1.37
C PRO A 121 -11.06 -13.13 -2.59
N PRO A 122 -12.36 -13.46 -2.68
CA PRO A 122 -13.18 -13.09 -3.84
C PRO A 122 -13.37 -11.58 -3.93
N HIS A 123 -13.44 -11.07 -5.15
CA HIS A 123 -13.80 -9.69 -5.44
C HIS A 123 -14.59 -9.62 -6.76
N TYR A 124 -15.69 -8.84 -6.75
CA TYR A 124 -16.51 -8.59 -7.92
C TYR A 124 -16.00 -7.35 -8.63
N GLY A 125 -15.06 -7.51 -9.55
CA GLY A 125 -14.48 -6.42 -10.31
C GLY A 125 -13.03 -6.68 -10.72
N PRO A 126 -12.36 -5.69 -11.31
CA PRO A 126 -10.97 -5.78 -11.69
C PRO A 126 -10.08 -6.08 -10.47
N ARG A 127 -9.04 -6.87 -10.69
CA ARG A 127 -8.07 -7.28 -9.67
C ARG A 127 -6.66 -6.98 -10.14
N VAL A 128 -5.89 -6.26 -9.35
CA VAL A 128 -4.45 -6.09 -9.57
C VAL A 128 -3.72 -7.04 -8.62
N VAL A 129 -2.88 -7.89 -9.15
CA VAL A 129 -2.15 -8.90 -8.38
C VAL A 129 -0.65 -8.69 -8.55
N TYR A 130 0.02 -8.35 -7.47
CA TYR A 130 1.47 -8.23 -7.40
C TYR A 130 2.10 -9.55 -6.98
N GLY A 131 3.13 -9.99 -7.68
CA GLY A 131 3.85 -11.23 -7.38
C GLY A 131 5.15 -11.35 -8.15
N THR A 132 5.97 -12.37 -7.85
CA THR A 132 7.27 -12.55 -8.49
C THR A 132 7.17 -13.10 -9.91
N ALA A 133 6.13 -13.87 -10.22
CA ALA A 133 5.86 -14.39 -11.56
C ALA A 133 4.37 -14.76 -11.71
N CYS A 134 3.92 -14.87 -12.97
CA CYS A 134 2.60 -15.36 -13.32
C CYS A 134 2.70 -16.56 -14.27
N ARG A 135 1.96 -17.64 -13.96
CA ARG A 135 1.85 -18.84 -14.81
C ARG A 135 0.49 -18.97 -15.51
N LEU A 136 -0.37 -17.97 -15.38
CA LEU A 136 -1.64 -17.92 -16.10
C LEU A 136 -1.42 -17.36 -17.51
N SER A 137 -2.17 -17.89 -18.48
CA SER A 137 -2.14 -17.34 -19.84
C SER A 137 -2.76 -15.95 -19.90
N PRO A 138 -2.35 -15.10 -20.85
CA PRO A 138 -2.95 -13.75 -21.05
C PRO A 138 -4.46 -13.81 -21.25
N ASN A 139 -4.96 -14.80 -21.98
CA ASN A 139 -6.41 -14.99 -22.20
C ASN A 139 -7.16 -15.28 -20.88
N ARG A 140 -6.54 -16.06 -19.98
CA ARG A 140 -7.13 -16.33 -18.67
C ARG A 140 -7.13 -15.09 -17.78
N LEU A 141 -6.03 -14.35 -17.74
CA LEU A 141 -5.95 -13.10 -16.99
C LEU A 141 -7.04 -12.11 -17.43
N LYS A 142 -7.22 -11.94 -18.75
CA LYS A 142 -8.26 -11.08 -19.33
C LYS A 142 -9.65 -11.54 -18.92
N ARG A 143 -9.96 -12.84 -19.04
CA ARG A 143 -11.26 -13.41 -18.66
C ARG A 143 -11.57 -13.23 -17.18
N GLU A 144 -10.57 -13.37 -16.32
CA GLU A 144 -10.69 -13.22 -14.86
C GLU A 144 -10.63 -11.75 -14.40
N GLY A 145 -10.41 -10.79 -15.30
CA GLY A 145 -10.28 -9.36 -14.98
C GLY A 145 -9.04 -9.08 -14.12
N ILE A 146 -7.92 -9.78 -14.38
CA ILE A 146 -6.70 -9.68 -13.59
C ILE A 146 -5.63 -8.91 -14.35
N PHE A 147 -5.05 -7.91 -13.68
CA PHE A 147 -3.84 -7.21 -14.08
C PHE A 147 -2.69 -7.69 -13.20
N PHE A 148 -1.78 -8.46 -13.76
CA PHE A 148 -0.60 -8.94 -13.02
C PHE A 148 0.53 -7.91 -13.09
N ARG A 149 1.18 -7.66 -11.95
CA ARG A 149 2.34 -6.80 -11.81
C ARG A 149 3.50 -7.59 -11.21
N GLN A 150 4.62 -7.60 -11.89
CA GLN A 150 5.79 -8.33 -11.40
C GLN A 150 6.60 -7.48 -10.41
N ILE A 151 6.86 -8.02 -9.24
CA ILE A 151 7.75 -7.42 -8.23
C ILE A 151 9.15 -8.03 -8.33
N PRO A 152 10.22 -7.23 -8.09
CA PRO A 152 10.23 -5.80 -7.75
C PRO A 152 10.07 -4.86 -8.95
N TYR A 153 10.14 -5.35 -10.17
CA TYR A 153 10.39 -4.56 -11.39
C TYR A 153 9.26 -3.62 -11.81
N GLU A 154 8.02 -3.96 -11.48
CA GLU A 154 6.85 -3.14 -11.86
C GLU A 154 6.30 -2.28 -10.70
N ILE A 155 6.99 -2.25 -9.58
CA ILE A 155 6.68 -1.28 -8.53
C ILE A 155 7.28 0.06 -8.99
N ARG A 156 6.40 1.00 -9.35
CA ARG A 156 6.82 2.32 -9.80
C ARG A 156 7.47 3.06 -8.64
N THR A 157 8.72 3.48 -8.84
CA THR A 157 9.37 4.48 -8.02
C THR A 157 9.06 5.83 -8.65
N ASN A 158 8.12 6.58 -8.07
CA ASN A 158 7.89 7.97 -8.47
C ASN A 158 8.96 8.86 -7.88
#